data_a60e645319e418e2d90230cd3bcb2037
#
_entry.id   a60e645319e418e2d90230cd3bcb2037
#
_cell.length_a   1.000
_cell.length_b   1.000
_cell.length_c   1.000
_cell.angle_alpha   90.00
_cell.angle_beta   90.00
_cell.angle_gamma   90.00
#
_symmetry.space_group_name_H-M   'P 1'
#
loop_
_entity.id
_entity.type
_entity.pdbx_description
1 polymer ?
#
loop_
_entity_poly.entity_id
_entity_poly.type
_entity_poly.pdbx_seq_one_letter_code
_entity_poly.pdbx_strand_id
1 'polypeptide(L)'
;MITISRTFGSGGKRIAKHLADKLGIRYYNKGIKSVRSGNVSIKDLLSEGAGDTIEPESAFTYDKELFDKQARVINLLADSESCIIVGRCADYVLSGRKNVFSFFIDAPKDFRIRNIAKRMNVSEDMAAIYEASSDKYRKEFYEAYTGRIFGDPENYDMCFDAKEMDPEQIEEAILDYVINKLDTEE
;
A
#
# COMPACT_ATOMS: atom_id res chain seq x y z
N MET A 1 -4.23 4.46 12.88
CA MET A 1 -4.35 3.81 11.54
C MET A 1 -3.21 4.25 10.65
N ILE A 2 -2.59 3.34 9.93
CA ILE A 2 -1.48 3.66 9.00
C ILE A 2 -1.86 3.20 7.58
N THR A 3 -1.64 4.04 6.59
CA THR A 3 -1.75 3.69 5.17
C THR A 3 -0.38 3.77 4.52
N ILE A 4 -0.03 2.76 3.69
CA ILE A 4 1.26 2.73 2.99
C ILE A 4 1.00 2.52 1.49
N SER A 5 1.27 3.56 0.71
CA SER A 5 1.35 3.50 -0.74
C SER A 5 2.80 3.26 -1.19
N ARG A 6 3.01 2.68 -2.36
CA ARG A 6 4.36 2.27 -2.77
C ARG A 6 4.46 1.98 -4.26
N THR A 7 5.66 2.11 -4.81
CA THR A 7 6.02 1.58 -6.13
C THR A 7 6.30 0.08 -6.07
N PHE A 8 6.22 -0.60 -7.22
CA PHE A 8 6.50 -2.03 -7.30
C PHE A 8 8.00 -2.30 -7.17
N GLY A 9 8.37 -3.21 -6.28
CA GLY A 9 9.78 -3.55 -6.02
C GLY A 9 10.49 -2.69 -4.97
N SER A 10 9.87 -1.61 -4.45
CA SER A 10 10.47 -0.78 -3.38
C SER A 10 10.58 -1.47 -2.01
N GLY A 11 9.91 -2.59 -1.81
CA GLY A 11 9.92 -3.28 -0.49
C GLY A 11 8.82 -2.83 0.46
N GLY A 12 8.02 -1.81 0.13
CA GLY A 12 7.03 -1.22 1.02
C GLY A 12 6.00 -2.20 1.60
N LYS A 13 5.66 -3.28 0.87
CA LYS A 13 4.81 -4.35 1.41
C LYS A 13 5.46 -5.08 2.59
N ARG A 14 6.77 -5.35 2.50
CA ARG A 14 7.51 -6.04 3.56
C ARG A 14 7.65 -5.15 4.79
N ILE A 15 7.99 -3.88 4.57
CA ILE A 15 8.05 -2.87 5.62
C ILE A 15 6.71 -2.78 6.36
N ALA A 16 5.61 -2.66 5.62
CA ALA A 16 4.27 -2.61 6.19
C ALA A 16 3.92 -3.84 7.05
N LYS A 17 4.31 -5.04 6.59
CA LYS A 17 4.09 -6.28 7.34
C LYS A 17 4.90 -6.32 8.63
N HIS A 18 6.21 -6.02 8.56
CA HIS A 18 7.07 -5.99 9.75
C HIS A 18 6.61 -4.95 10.76
N LEU A 19 6.20 -3.77 10.30
CA LEU A 19 5.66 -2.72 11.14
C LEU A 19 4.37 -3.17 11.85
N ALA A 20 3.48 -3.87 11.15
CA ALA A 20 2.26 -4.44 11.74
C ALA A 20 2.59 -5.49 12.80
N ASP A 21 3.55 -6.38 12.53
CA ASP A 21 4.04 -7.40 13.47
C ASP A 21 4.64 -6.73 14.73
N LYS A 22 5.46 -5.67 14.58
CA LYS A 22 6.03 -4.90 15.70
C LYS A 22 4.96 -4.22 16.57
N LEU A 23 3.93 -3.68 15.93
CA LEU A 23 2.83 -2.99 16.61
C LEU A 23 1.77 -3.94 17.17
N GLY A 24 1.79 -5.22 16.84
CA GLY A 24 0.75 -6.18 17.20
C GLY A 24 -0.62 -5.86 16.59
N ILE A 25 -0.65 -5.20 15.42
CA ILE A 25 -1.87 -4.82 14.72
C ILE A 25 -2.02 -5.56 13.38
N ARG A 26 -3.24 -5.56 12.84
CA ARG A 26 -3.51 -6.24 11.58
C ARG A 26 -2.92 -5.50 10.37
N TYR A 27 -2.66 -6.27 9.33
CA TYR A 27 -2.12 -5.82 8.06
C TYR A 27 -3.01 -6.27 6.90
N TYR A 28 -3.41 -5.33 6.05
CA TYR A 28 -4.27 -5.57 4.90
C TYR A 28 -3.59 -5.15 3.60
N ASN A 29 -3.41 -6.09 2.68
CA ASN A 29 -2.72 -5.84 1.40
C ASN A 29 -3.45 -6.41 0.18
N LYS A 30 -4.27 -7.43 0.35
CA LYS A 30 -4.99 -8.11 -0.75
C LYS A 30 -6.49 -8.18 -0.44
N GLY A 31 -7.31 -8.43 -1.42
CA GLY A 31 -8.64 -8.91 -1.18
C GLY A 31 -9.71 -8.56 -2.18
N ILE A 32 -9.50 -7.66 -3.12
CA ILE A 32 -10.64 -7.21 -3.94
C ILE A 32 -10.68 -7.84 -5.34
N LYS A 33 -9.67 -8.63 -5.73
CA LYS A 33 -9.68 -9.33 -7.03
C LYS A 33 -10.75 -10.43 -7.16
N SER A 34 -11.30 -10.94 -6.05
CA SER A 34 -12.26 -12.06 -6.06
C SER A 34 -13.73 -11.64 -6.06
N VAL A 35 -14.03 -10.36 -6.08
CA VAL A 35 -15.39 -9.82 -5.96
C VAL A 35 -16.17 -9.78 -7.28
N ARG A 36 -15.79 -10.55 -8.28
CA ARG A 36 -16.48 -10.55 -9.57
C ARG A 36 -17.83 -11.28 -9.60
N SER A 37 -18.25 -11.98 -8.54
CA SER A 37 -19.56 -12.64 -8.51
C SER A 37 -20.12 -12.78 -7.10
N GLY A 38 -21.24 -12.15 -6.85
CA GLY A 38 -22.14 -12.46 -5.74
C GLY A 38 -21.64 -12.04 -4.35
N ASN A 39 -22.44 -12.21 -3.34
CA ASN A 39 -22.25 -11.84 -1.94
C ASN A 39 -20.81 -12.03 -1.41
N VAL A 40 -20.02 -10.95 -1.45
CA VAL A 40 -18.67 -10.93 -0.89
C VAL A 40 -18.79 -10.61 0.58
N SER A 41 -18.28 -11.51 1.40
CA SER A 41 -18.22 -11.24 2.83
C SER A 41 -17.11 -10.21 3.11
N ILE A 42 -17.27 -9.42 4.16
CA ILE A 42 -16.21 -8.54 4.68
C ILE A 42 -14.92 -9.34 4.90
N LYS A 43 -14.99 -10.61 5.32
CA LYS A 43 -13.85 -11.52 5.46
C LYS A 43 -13.09 -11.77 4.15
N ASP A 44 -13.78 -11.87 3.02
CA ASP A 44 -13.15 -12.11 1.71
C ASP A 44 -12.47 -10.84 1.18
N LEU A 45 -12.99 -9.67 1.57
CA LEU A 45 -12.38 -8.36 1.31
C LEU A 45 -11.18 -8.08 2.23
N LEU A 46 -11.15 -8.72 3.39
CA LEU A 46 -10.19 -8.54 4.47
C LEU A 46 -9.19 -9.68 4.56
N SER A 47 -8.94 -10.45 3.50
CA SER A 47 -7.92 -11.47 3.56
C SER A 47 -6.60 -10.83 4.02
N GLU A 48 -6.19 -11.18 5.24
CA GLU A 48 -4.86 -10.88 5.75
C GLU A 48 -3.86 -11.25 4.66
N GLY A 49 -2.88 -10.39 4.43
CA GLY A 49 -1.94 -10.56 3.34
C GLY A 49 -1.15 -11.85 3.44
N ALA A 50 -1.77 -12.97 3.06
CA ALA A 50 -1.12 -14.26 3.00
C ALA A 50 -0.03 -14.21 1.93
N GLY A 51 1.22 -14.32 2.37
CA GLY A 51 2.37 -14.61 1.55
C GLY A 51 3.06 -13.41 0.89
N ASP A 52 4.37 -13.55 0.78
CA ASP A 52 5.29 -12.64 0.08
C ASP A 52 5.25 -12.81 -1.46
N THR A 53 4.20 -13.41 -2.02
CA THR A 53 4.08 -13.56 -3.45
C THR A 53 3.93 -12.20 -4.11
N ILE A 54 4.91 -11.88 -4.94
CA ILE A 54 4.85 -10.76 -5.87
C ILE A 54 4.15 -11.30 -7.12
N GLU A 55 2.95 -10.78 -7.39
CA GLU A 55 2.26 -11.02 -8.65
C GLU A 55 2.19 -9.70 -9.41
N PRO A 56 2.56 -9.67 -10.70
CA PRO A 56 2.36 -8.49 -11.54
C PRO A 56 0.86 -8.17 -11.60
N GLU A 57 0.55 -6.89 -11.52
CA GLU A 57 -0.82 -6.45 -11.63
C GLU A 57 -1.27 -6.46 -13.10
N SER A 58 -2.48 -6.95 -13.36
CA SER A 58 -3.08 -6.99 -14.70
C SER A 58 -3.49 -5.58 -15.15
N ALA A 59 -3.86 -5.43 -16.42
CA ALA A 59 -4.34 -4.16 -16.96
C ALA A 59 -5.48 -3.56 -16.10
N PHE A 60 -5.43 -2.26 -15.90
CA PHE A 60 -6.44 -1.53 -15.18
C PHE A 60 -7.75 -1.49 -15.96
N THR A 61 -8.87 -1.70 -15.27
CA THR A 61 -10.22 -1.47 -15.78
C THR A 61 -10.97 -0.65 -14.74
N TYR A 62 -11.54 0.46 -15.16
CA TYR A 62 -12.33 1.32 -14.27
C TYR A 62 -13.62 0.62 -13.84
N ASP A 63 -13.83 0.49 -12.54
CA ASP A 63 -15.03 -0.08 -11.93
C ASP A 63 -15.39 0.70 -10.65
N LYS A 64 -16.26 1.68 -10.81
CA LYS A 64 -16.65 2.55 -9.70
C LYS A 64 -17.37 1.80 -8.59
N GLU A 65 -18.21 0.83 -8.93
CA GLU A 65 -18.97 0.06 -7.93
C GLU A 65 -18.02 -0.76 -7.04
N LEU A 66 -17.03 -1.39 -7.65
CA LEU A 66 -16.00 -2.14 -6.93
C LEU A 66 -15.16 -1.22 -6.04
N PHE A 67 -14.79 -0.04 -6.53
CA PHE A 67 -14.06 0.94 -5.74
C PHE A 67 -14.88 1.44 -4.55
N ASP A 68 -16.16 1.76 -4.76
CA ASP A 68 -17.05 2.21 -3.68
C ASP A 68 -17.24 1.13 -2.60
N LYS A 69 -17.34 -0.14 -2.98
CA LYS A 69 -17.35 -1.26 -2.03
C LYS A 69 -16.05 -1.34 -1.23
N GLN A 70 -14.92 -1.19 -1.90
CA GLN A 70 -13.59 -1.16 -1.28
C GLN A 70 -13.46 0.00 -0.29
N ALA A 71 -13.87 1.20 -0.68
CA ALA A 71 -13.82 2.38 0.17
C ALA A 71 -14.68 2.23 1.44
N ARG A 72 -15.86 1.60 1.32
CA ARG A 72 -16.70 1.28 2.50
C ARG A 72 -15.98 0.35 3.47
N VAL A 73 -15.32 -0.68 2.97
CA VAL A 73 -14.57 -1.62 3.83
C VAL A 73 -13.40 -0.93 4.51
N ILE A 74 -12.65 -0.09 3.80
CA ILE A 74 -11.56 0.70 4.38
C ILE A 74 -12.07 1.60 5.51
N ASN A 75 -13.22 2.26 5.31
CA ASN A 75 -13.85 3.08 6.35
C ASN A 75 -14.29 2.26 7.56
N LEU A 76 -14.92 1.09 7.34
CA LEU A 76 -15.33 0.19 8.44
C LEU A 76 -14.13 -0.30 9.26
N LEU A 77 -13.00 -0.61 8.61
CA LEU A 77 -11.77 -0.96 9.30
C LEU A 77 -11.27 0.20 10.17
N ALA A 78 -11.25 1.40 9.60
CA ALA A 78 -10.81 2.58 10.33
C ALA A 78 -11.69 2.92 11.55
N ASP A 79 -12.96 2.53 11.52
CA ASP A 79 -13.90 2.71 12.64
C ASP A 79 -13.79 1.61 13.70
N SER A 80 -13.25 0.45 13.34
CA SER A 80 -13.31 -0.74 14.20
C SER A 80 -11.99 -1.13 14.84
N GLU A 81 -10.84 -0.80 14.24
CA GLU A 81 -9.53 -1.25 14.73
C GLU A 81 -8.36 -0.39 14.28
N SER A 82 -7.24 -0.51 14.98
CA SER A 82 -5.95 -0.04 14.50
C SER A 82 -5.35 -1.07 13.55
N CYS A 83 -5.01 -0.66 12.33
CA CYS A 83 -4.39 -1.55 11.36
C CYS A 83 -3.51 -0.80 10.36
N ILE A 84 -2.78 -1.55 9.54
CA ILE A 84 -2.02 -1.04 8.40
C ILE A 84 -2.71 -1.48 7.10
N ILE A 85 -3.02 -0.52 6.22
CA ILE A 85 -3.59 -0.80 4.90
C ILE A 85 -2.57 -0.43 3.82
N VAL A 86 -2.31 -1.37 2.89
CA VAL A 86 -1.32 -1.15 1.83
C VAL A 86 -1.98 -0.93 0.47
N GLY A 87 -1.85 0.30 -0.04
CA GLY A 87 -2.41 0.75 -1.30
C GLY A 87 -3.92 0.94 -1.25
N ARG A 88 -4.61 0.68 -2.37
CA ARG A 88 -6.08 0.75 -2.49
C ARG A 88 -6.66 2.16 -2.34
N CYS A 89 -5.84 3.17 -2.58
CA CYS A 89 -6.21 4.57 -2.32
C CYS A 89 -6.66 4.80 -0.87
N ALA A 90 -6.15 4.01 0.09
CA ALA A 90 -6.56 4.13 1.49
C ALA A 90 -6.19 5.49 2.09
N ASP A 91 -5.06 6.06 1.67
CA ASP A 91 -4.64 7.44 1.94
C ASP A 91 -5.71 8.46 1.52
N TYR A 92 -6.29 8.30 0.33
CA TYR A 92 -7.35 9.15 -0.18
C TYR A 92 -8.69 8.90 0.52
N VAL A 93 -9.09 7.62 0.65
CA VAL A 93 -10.38 7.23 1.26
C VAL A 93 -10.47 7.70 2.72
N LEU A 94 -9.35 7.70 3.44
CA LEU A 94 -9.27 8.09 4.85
C LEU A 94 -8.76 9.52 5.05
N SER A 95 -8.58 10.28 3.98
CA SER A 95 -8.09 11.67 4.03
C SER A 95 -8.95 12.53 4.95
N GLY A 96 -8.30 13.33 5.80
CA GLY A 96 -8.96 14.20 6.77
C GLY A 96 -9.50 13.53 8.03
N ARG A 97 -9.33 12.21 8.19
CA ARG A 97 -9.62 11.54 9.46
C ARG A 97 -8.50 11.77 10.47
N LYS A 98 -8.87 11.99 11.73
CA LYS A 98 -7.91 12.03 12.84
C LYS A 98 -7.25 10.66 13.04
N ASN A 99 -6.00 10.66 13.49
CA ASN A 99 -5.24 9.45 13.81
C ASN A 99 -5.08 8.48 12.62
N VAL A 100 -5.09 9.01 11.38
CA VAL A 100 -4.74 8.31 10.15
C VAL A 100 -3.48 8.95 9.58
N PHE A 101 -2.43 8.13 9.39
CA PHE A 101 -1.14 8.58 8.90
C PHE A 101 -0.83 7.87 7.58
N SER A 102 -0.38 8.62 6.59
CA SER A 102 -0.18 8.15 5.23
C SER A 102 1.28 8.27 4.80
N PHE A 103 1.83 7.18 4.27
CA PHE A 103 3.23 7.09 3.87
C PHE A 103 3.36 6.58 2.44
N PHE A 104 4.39 7.07 1.74
CA PHE A 104 4.77 6.55 0.42
C PHE A 104 6.19 5.99 0.45
N ILE A 105 6.37 4.78 -0.10
CA ILE A 105 7.68 4.14 -0.17
C ILE A 105 8.05 3.91 -1.64
N ASP A 106 9.09 4.60 -2.09
CA ASP A 106 9.64 4.51 -3.43
C ASP A 106 11.07 3.98 -3.40
N ALA A 107 11.64 3.77 -4.56
CA ALA A 107 13.06 3.57 -4.80
C ALA A 107 13.38 3.77 -6.30
N PRO A 108 14.63 4.07 -6.67
CA PRO A 108 15.03 4.16 -8.05
C PRO A 108 14.72 2.90 -8.85
N LYS A 109 14.35 3.08 -10.11
CA LYS A 109 13.86 2.01 -10.97
C LYS A 109 14.81 0.81 -11.07
N ASP A 110 16.10 1.05 -11.22
CA ASP A 110 17.14 0.01 -11.30
C ASP A 110 17.25 -0.81 -10.01
N PHE A 111 17.09 -0.17 -8.86
CA PHE A 111 17.03 -0.84 -7.56
C PHE A 111 15.80 -1.73 -7.46
N ARG A 112 14.63 -1.24 -7.88
CA ARG A 112 13.36 -1.97 -7.84
C ARG A 112 13.38 -3.18 -8.78
N ILE A 113 13.93 -3.06 -9.99
CA ILE A 113 14.09 -4.16 -10.95
C ILE A 113 14.96 -5.27 -10.36
N ARG A 114 16.12 -4.95 -9.76
CA ARG A 114 16.97 -5.94 -9.09
C ARG A 114 16.24 -6.66 -7.94
N ASN A 115 15.50 -5.93 -7.15
CA ASN A 115 14.69 -6.51 -6.07
C ASN A 115 13.63 -7.48 -6.60
N ILE A 116 12.92 -7.10 -7.66
CA ILE A 116 11.92 -7.95 -8.31
C ILE A 116 12.57 -9.21 -8.88
N ALA A 117 13.66 -9.06 -9.63
CA ALA A 117 14.40 -10.18 -10.24
C ALA A 117 14.81 -11.20 -9.18
N LYS A 118 15.42 -10.73 -8.08
CA LYS A 118 15.84 -11.57 -6.96
C LYS A 118 14.67 -12.29 -6.27
N ARG A 119 13.58 -11.56 -6.00
CA ARG A 119 12.45 -12.10 -5.23
C ARG A 119 11.55 -13.04 -6.04
N MET A 120 11.42 -12.80 -7.34
CA MET A 120 10.62 -13.62 -8.24
C MET A 120 11.44 -14.72 -8.92
N ASN A 121 12.76 -14.70 -8.76
CA ASN A 121 13.70 -15.59 -9.44
C ASN A 121 13.54 -15.54 -10.98
N VAL A 122 13.54 -14.34 -11.53
CA VAL A 122 13.44 -14.06 -12.98
C VAL A 122 14.62 -13.20 -13.44
N SER A 123 14.80 -13.09 -14.76
CA SER A 123 15.80 -12.17 -15.32
C SER A 123 15.42 -10.69 -15.04
N GLU A 124 16.41 -9.80 -15.09
CA GLU A 124 16.16 -8.36 -14.94
C GLU A 124 15.28 -7.81 -16.06
N ASP A 125 15.36 -8.36 -17.29
CA ASP A 125 14.48 -7.98 -18.40
C ASP A 125 13.01 -8.29 -18.08
N MET A 126 12.74 -9.50 -17.54
CA MET A 126 11.40 -9.86 -17.10
C MET A 126 10.95 -9.03 -15.90
N ALA A 127 11.83 -8.77 -14.97
CA ALA A 127 11.56 -7.92 -13.81
C ALA A 127 11.21 -6.48 -14.24
N ALA A 128 11.88 -5.95 -15.26
CA ALA A 128 11.59 -4.63 -15.81
C ALA A 128 10.18 -4.56 -16.45
N ILE A 129 9.76 -5.63 -17.13
CA ILE A 129 8.40 -5.74 -17.67
C ILE A 129 7.35 -5.75 -16.54
N TYR A 130 7.59 -6.51 -15.48
CA TYR A 130 6.70 -6.58 -14.33
C TYR A 130 6.64 -5.28 -13.55
N GLU A 131 7.78 -4.61 -13.38
CA GLU A 131 7.87 -3.29 -12.76
C GLU A 131 7.01 -2.29 -13.53
N ALA A 132 7.24 -2.15 -14.83
CA ALA A 132 6.54 -1.19 -15.68
C ALA A 132 5.03 -1.44 -15.72
N SER A 133 4.59 -2.69 -15.84
CA SER A 133 3.16 -3.04 -15.89
C SER A 133 2.47 -2.78 -14.55
N SER A 134 3.12 -3.13 -13.44
CA SER A 134 2.54 -2.95 -12.10
C SER A 134 2.47 -1.49 -11.68
N ASP A 135 3.48 -0.70 -11.98
CA ASP A 135 3.47 0.72 -11.64
C ASP A 135 2.52 1.50 -12.55
N LYS A 136 2.41 1.13 -13.83
CA LYS A 136 1.38 1.67 -14.73
C LYS A 136 -0.01 1.40 -14.17
N TYR A 137 -0.31 0.15 -13.75
CA TYR A 137 -1.59 -0.19 -13.14
C TYR A 137 -1.88 0.65 -11.89
N ARG A 138 -0.90 0.80 -10.99
CA ARG A 138 -1.06 1.55 -9.74
C ARG A 138 -1.34 3.02 -9.99
N LYS A 139 -0.59 3.60 -10.93
CA LYS A 139 -0.77 4.97 -11.35
C LYS A 139 -2.16 5.18 -11.93
N GLU A 140 -2.56 4.39 -12.94
CA GLU A 140 -3.87 4.49 -13.57
C GLU A 140 -5.01 4.28 -12.57
N PHE A 141 -4.88 3.29 -11.67
CA PHE A 141 -5.85 3.04 -10.61
C PHE A 141 -5.98 4.23 -9.66
N TYR A 142 -4.87 4.73 -9.16
CA TYR A 142 -4.88 5.83 -8.20
C TYR A 142 -5.44 7.11 -8.83
N GLU A 143 -4.92 7.50 -9.97
CA GLU A 143 -5.32 8.73 -10.65
C GLU A 143 -6.79 8.71 -11.10
N ALA A 144 -7.28 7.56 -11.58
CA ALA A 144 -8.67 7.41 -12.01
C ALA A 144 -9.69 7.56 -10.88
N TYR A 145 -9.37 7.11 -9.67
CA TYR A 145 -10.30 7.15 -8.54
C TYR A 145 -10.12 8.36 -7.63
N THR A 146 -8.94 8.93 -7.59
CA THR A 146 -8.63 10.04 -6.67
C THR A 146 -8.55 11.40 -7.36
N GLY A 147 -8.28 11.42 -8.66
CA GLY A 147 -7.93 12.65 -9.38
C GLY A 147 -6.58 13.26 -8.99
N ARG A 148 -5.80 12.56 -8.13
CA ARG A 148 -4.49 13.01 -7.63
C ARG A 148 -3.36 12.28 -8.37
N ILE A 149 -2.18 12.87 -8.41
CA ILE A 149 -0.99 12.24 -9.00
C ILE A 149 -0.47 11.15 -8.05
N PHE A 150 -0.26 9.93 -8.56
CA PHE A 150 0.31 8.82 -7.79
C PHE A 150 1.76 9.11 -7.39
N GLY A 151 2.06 8.99 -6.10
CA GLY A 151 3.40 9.23 -5.56
C GLY A 151 3.77 10.70 -5.38
N ASP A 152 2.85 11.63 -5.60
CA ASP A 152 3.06 13.03 -5.28
C ASP A 152 3.21 13.20 -3.76
N PRO A 153 4.35 13.77 -3.27
CA PRO A 153 4.59 13.94 -1.85
C PRO A 153 3.50 14.72 -1.10
N GLU A 154 2.78 15.62 -1.77
CA GLU A 154 1.68 16.38 -1.17
C GLU A 154 0.50 15.51 -0.71
N ASN A 155 0.42 14.27 -1.18
CA ASN A 155 -0.64 13.33 -0.80
C ASN A 155 -0.33 12.51 0.48
N TYR A 156 0.89 12.62 1.02
CA TYR A 156 1.38 11.76 2.09
C TYR A 156 2.01 12.58 3.22
N ASP A 157 1.96 12.05 4.43
CA ASP A 157 2.63 12.66 5.58
C ASP A 157 4.15 12.61 5.45
N MET A 158 4.69 11.47 4.95
CA MET A 158 6.11 11.29 4.62
C MET A 158 6.29 10.37 3.42
N CYS A 159 7.38 10.62 2.67
CA CYS A 159 7.84 9.78 1.57
C CYS A 159 9.26 9.28 1.86
N PHE A 160 9.52 8.01 1.55
CA PHE A 160 10.80 7.36 1.82
C PHE A 160 11.42 6.80 0.54
N ASP A 161 12.75 6.92 0.40
CA ASP A 161 13.54 6.21 -0.61
C ASP A 161 14.17 4.96 0.02
N ALA A 162 13.67 3.77 -0.37
CA ALA A 162 14.14 2.49 0.16
C ALA A 162 15.49 2.03 -0.43
N LYS A 163 16.16 2.86 -1.26
CA LYS A 163 17.56 2.67 -1.60
C LYS A 163 18.48 3.39 -0.61
N GLU A 164 18.05 4.56 -0.15
CA GLU A 164 18.86 5.40 0.75
C GLU A 164 18.66 5.02 2.23
N MET A 165 17.49 4.46 2.56
CA MET A 165 17.14 4.00 3.90
C MET A 165 16.86 2.49 3.89
N ASP A 166 17.42 1.78 4.86
CA ASP A 166 17.07 0.38 5.03
C ASP A 166 15.64 0.20 5.63
N PRO A 167 15.06 -0.99 5.56
CA PRO A 167 13.70 -1.22 6.04
C PRO A 167 13.49 -0.85 7.51
N GLU A 168 14.45 -1.13 8.37
CA GLU A 168 14.41 -0.84 9.79
C GLU A 168 14.39 0.66 10.06
N GLN A 169 15.19 1.44 9.35
CA GLN A 169 15.21 2.91 9.43
C GLN A 169 13.88 3.52 8.99
N ILE A 170 13.26 2.99 7.93
CA ILE A 170 11.94 3.45 7.48
C ILE A 170 10.87 3.13 8.52
N GLU A 171 10.89 1.92 9.10
CA GLU A 171 9.97 1.51 10.15
C GLU A 171 10.09 2.40 11.39
N GLU A 172 11.31 2.69 11.84
CA GLU A 172 11.57 3.59 12.97
C GLU A 172 11.07 5.01 12.69
N ALA A 173 11.36 5.55 11.50
CA ALA A 173 10.88 6.88 11.12
C ALA A 173 9.35 6.98 11.08
N ILE A 174 8.67 5.93 10.61
CA ILE A 174 7.21 5.86 10.65
C ILE A 174 6.69 5.83 12.09
N LEU A 175 7.28 5.02 12.95
CA LEU A 175 6.90 4.91 14.36
C LEU A 175 7.08 6.23 15.11
N ASP A 176 8.24 6.85 14.95
CA ASP A 176 8.54 8.14 15.57
C ASP A 176 7.57 9.22 15.14
N TYR A 177 7.25 9.28 13.83
CA TYR A 177 6.28 10.22 13.31
C TYR A 177 4.90 10.02 13.94
N VAL A 178 4.41 8.77 13.97
CA VAL A 178 3.09 8.43 14.51
C VAL A 178 3.00 8.75 16.01
N ILE A 179 4.01 8.38 16.80
CA ILE A 179 4.06 8.65 18.25
C ILE A 179 4.04 10.15 18.50
N ASN A 180 4.94 10.90 17.86
CA ASN A 180 5.01 12.36 18.04
C ASN A 180 3.71 13.08 17.68
N LYS A 181 2.98 12.58 16.66
CA LYS A 181 1.69 13.17 16.29
C LYS A 181 0.58 12.85 17.28
N LEU A 182 0.56 11.64 17.83
CA LEU A 182 -0.43 11.25 18.84
C LEU A 182 -0.21 12.01 20.15
N ASP A 183 1.04 12.20 20.59
CA ASP A 183 1.37 12.93 21.81
C ASP A 183 1.06 14.44 21.71
N THR A 184 1.01 15.00 20.49
CA THR A 184 0.69 16.43 20.29
C THR A 184 -0.80 16.71 20.19
N GLU A 185 -1.64 15.69 20.08
CA GLU A 185 -3.11 15.81 19.98
C GLU A 185 -3.84 15.55 21.32
N GLU A 186 -3.11 15.17 22.39
CA GLU A 186 -3.62 15.11 23.78
C GLU A 186 -3.49 16.48 24.46
#